data_d7400e3c4bab779fae33d776f7054c6d
#
_entry.id   d7400e3c4bab779fae33d776f7054c6d
#
_cell.length_a   1.000
_cell.length_b   1.000
_cell.length_c   1.000
_cell.angle_alpha   90.00
_cell.angle_beta   90.00
_cell.angle_gamma   90.00
#
_symmetry.space_group_name_H-M   'P 1'
#
loop_
_entity.id
_entity.type
_entity.pdbx_description
1 polymer ?
#
loop_
_entity_poly.entity_id
_entity_poly.type
_entity_poly.pdbx_seq_one_letter_code
_entity_poly.pdbx_strand_id
1 'polypeptide(L)'
;LPGLEVSGIVVDKKGSNLKFNIGDKVCALCHGGGYAEYVAVDEGHCMPLPKGYSMAEAACIPETFITVWSNLFMRGKLQKYEKVLIHGGASGIGTTAIQLAKQFGAKVYATAGSDEKCQVVEKLGAIKCFNYKTKEFEREINQLTNKQGVDVILDMVAGPYISRNLKCLSINGRLVIIAVQGGIKDEVNFANIMIKRQTITGSTLRPQPSTKKTEYVNSLFTVSYTHLTLPTTLLV
;
A
#
# COMPACT_ATOMS: atom_id res chain seq x y z
N LEU A 1 9.62 10.35 -17.09
CA LEU A 1 8.41 10.22 -17.91
C LEU A 1 7.22 9.87 -17.03
N PRO A 2 6.03 10.45 -17.23
CA PRO A 2 4.79 10.09 -16.52
C PRO A 2 4.25 8.72 -16.98
N GLY A 3 3.24 8.19 -16.22
CA GLY A 3 2.64 6.88 -16.50
C GLY A 3 3.46 5.73 -15.92
N LEU A 4 3.16 5.36 -14.66
CA LEU A 4 3.88 4.31 -13.92
C LEU A 4 3.19 2.95 -14.00
N GLU A 5 1.97 2.91 -14.48
CA GLU A 5 1.16 1.69 -14.60
C GLU A 5 0.29 1.73 -15.86
N VAL A 6 -0.01 0.57 -16.39
CA VAL A 6 -0.82 0.39 -17.60
C VAL A 6 -1.63 -0.89 -17.55
N SER A 7 -2.64 -0.97 -18.39
CA SER A 7 -3.23 -2.22 -18.86
C SER A 7 -3.32 -2.23 -20.39
N GLY A 8 -3.25 -3.40 -20.98
CA GLY A 8 -3.28 -3.50 -22.44
C GLY A 8 -3.23 -4.95 -22.93
N ILE A 9 -3.00 -5.07 -24.23
CA ILE A 9 -2.86 -6.34 -24.92
C ILE A 9 -1.41 -6.49 -25.37
N VAL A 10 -0.81 -7.64 -25.14
CA VAL A 10 0.53 -7.95 -25.62
C VAL A 10 0.53 -8.03 -27.14
N VAL A 11 1.23 -7.12 -27.80
CA VAL A 11 1.31 -7.03 -29.27
C VAL A 11 2.63 -7.52 -29.84
N ASP A 12 3.68 -7.48 -29.03
CA ASP A 12 5.01 -7.97 -29.38
C ASP A 12 5.75 -8.47 -28.13
N LYS A 13 6.72 -9.38 -28.30
CA LYS A 13 7.54 -9.89 -27.21
C LYS A 13 8.95 -10.24 -27.69
N LYS A 14 9.95 -9.98 -26.84
CA LYS A 14 11.35 -10.32 -27.11
C LYS A 14 11.84 -11.34 -26.08
N GLY A 15 12.25 -12.52 -26.56
CA GLY A 15 12.76 -13.61 -25.74
C GLY A 15 12.04 -14.93 -26.02
N SER A 16 12.56 -16.02 -25.41
CA SER A 16 11.97 -17.36 -25.45
C SER A 16 11.44 -17.75 -24.09
N ASN A 17 10.43 -18.63 -24.04
CA ASN A 17 9.82 -19.16 -22.81
C ASN A 17 9.21 -18.07 -21.89
N LEU A 18 8.59 -17.08 -22.51
CA LEU A 18 7.92 -16.01 -21.79
C LEU A 18 6.58 -16.45 -21.22
N LYS A 19 6.19 -15.85 -20.10
CA LYS A 19 4.96 -16.13 -19.35
C LYS A 19 3.70 -15.72 -20.10
N PHE A 20 3.77 -14.66 -20.94
CA PHE A 20 2.64 -14.14 -21.69
C PHE A 20 2.82 -14.34 -23.20
N ASN A 21 1.69 -14.50 -23.92
CA ASN A 21 1.62 -14.62 -25.36
C ASN A 21 1.08 -13.35 -26.01
N ILE A 22 1.35 -13.15 -27.31
CA ILE A 22 0.70 -12.12 -28.11
C ILE A 22 -0.82 -12.35 -28.04
N GLY A 23 -1.58 -11.29 -27.77
CA GLY A 23 -3.01 -11.31 -27.56
C GLY A 23 -3.44 -11.40 -26.10
N ASP A 24 -2.56 -11.74 -25.18
CA ASP A 24 -2.88 -11.79 -23.75
C ASP A 24 -3.20 -10.39 -23.20
N LYS A 25 -4.20 -10.35 -22.32
CA LYS A 25 -4.59 -9.13 -21.59
C LYS A 25 -3.82 -9.05 -20.29
N VAL A 26 -3.12 -7.94 -20.07
CA VAL A 26 -2.25 -7.74 -18.92
C VAL A 26 -2.45 -6.36 -18.30
N CYS A 27 -2.06 -6.22 -17.02
CA CYS A 27 -1.71 -4.96 -16.42
C CYS A 27 -0.25 -5.01 -15.94
N ALA A 28 0.44 -3.87 -15.89
CA ALA A 28 1.87 -3.86 -15.64
C ALA A 28 2.37 -2.61 -14.95
N LEU A 29 3.40 -2.79 -14.10
CA LEU A 29 4.16 -1.69 -13.51
C LEU A 29 5.23 -1.22 -14.49
N CYS A 30 5.15 0.04 -14.90
CA CYS A 30 6.11 0.69 -15.79
C CYS A 30 7.17 1.46 -15.00
N HIS A 31 8.34 1.70 -15.64
CA HIS A 31 9.32 2.64 -15.10
C HIS A 31 9.00 4.10 -15.45
N GLY A 32 7.97 4.31 -16.22
CA GLY A 32 7.46 5.53 -16.82
C GLY A 32 7.07 5.27 -18.26
N GLY A 33 6.47 6.27 -18.92
CA GLY A 33 6.08 6.19 -20.34
C GLY A 33 4.73 5.52 -20.59
N GLY A 34 3.94 5.22 -19.54
CA GLY A 34 2.63 4.58 -19.67
C GLY A 34 1.55 5.48 -20.32
N TYR A 35 1.79 6.79 -20.49
CA TYR A 35 0.90 7.66 -21.24
C TYR A 35 1.20 7.58 -22.75
N ALA A 36 1.06 6.39 -23.32
CA ALA A 36 1.34 6.08 -24.70
C ALA A 36 0.44 4.96 -25.22
N GLU A 37 0.26 4.90 -26.52
CA GLU A 37 -0.48 3.80 -27.18
C GLU A 37 0.26 2.45 -27.04
N TYR A 38 1.60 2.49 -26.98
CA TYR A 38 2.47 1.33 -26.80
C TYR A 38 3.54 1.63 -25.75
N VAL A 39 3.84 0.66 -24.91
CA VAL A 39 4.92 0.73 -23.91
C VAL A 39 5.64 -0.60 -23.81
N ALA A 40 6.96 -0.56 -23.74
CA ALA A 40 7.77 -1.74 -23.45
C ALA A 40 7.91 -1.92 -21.93
N VAL A 41 7.57 -3.10 -21.45
CA VAL A 41 7.61 -3.44 -20.02
C VAL A 41 8.33 -4.77 -19.84
N ASP A 42 9.11 -4.87 -18.75
CA ASP A 42 9.68 -6.16 -18.33
C ASP A 42 8.53 -7.14 -18.02
N GLU A 43 8.61 -8.35 -18.56
CA GLU A 43 7.59 -9.37 -18.35
C GLU A 43 7.36 -9.68 -16.86
N GLY A 44 8.44 -9.65 -16.06
CA GLY A 44 8.37 -9.84 -14.61
C GLY A 44 7.54 -8.79 -13.87
N HIS A 45 7.22 -7.66 -14.52
CA HIS A 45 6.37 -6.61 -13.97
C HIS A 45 4.91 -6.72 -14.46
N CYS A 46 4.62 -7.69 -15.32
CA CYS A 46 3.28 -7.92 -15.86
C CYS A 46 2.49 -8.91 -15.01
N MET A 47 1.21 -8.63 -14.89
CA MET A 47 0.21 -9.49 -14.24
C MET A 47 -0.93 -9.75 -15.23
N PRO A 48 -1.54 -10.94 -15.25
CA PRO A 48 -2.73 -11.16 -16.06
C PRO A 48 -3.85 -10.21 -15.64
N LEU A 49 -4.68 -9.80 -16.59
CA LEU A 49 -5.86 -8.99 -16.29
C LEU A 49 -6.75 -9.74 -15.29
N PRO A 50 -7.10 -9.15 -14.14
CA PRO A 50 -7.97 -9.84 -13.17
C PRO A 50 -9.35 -10.11 -13.78
N LYS A 51 -9.90 -11.27 -13.43
CA LYS A 51 -11.22 -11.68 -13.93
C LYS A 51 -12.31 -10.69 -13.52
N GLY A 52 -13.09 -10.23 -14.48
CA GLY A 52 -14.21 -9.31 -14.25
C GLY A 52 -13.83 -7.83 -14.28
N TYR A 53 -12.55 -7.49 -14.42
CA TYR A 53 -12.09 -6.11 -14.52
C TYR A 53 -12.05 -5.64 -15.98
N SER A 54 -12.45 -4.40 -16.20
CA SER A 54 -12.16 -3.67 -17.45
C SER A 54 -10.66 -3.31 -17.52
N MET A 55 -10.19 -2.93 -18.72
CA MET A 55 -8.82 -2.44 -18.89
C MET A 55 -8.56 -1.21 -18.00
N ALA A 56 -9.50 -0.27 -17.92
CA ALA A 56 -9.35 0.94 -17.12
C ALA A 56 -9.18 0.62 -15.62
N GLU A 57 -9.99 -0.27 -15.07
CA GLU A 57 -9.88 -0.70 -13.68
C GLU A 57 -8.56 -1.43 -13.42
N ALA A 58 -8.17 -2.33 -14.33
CA ALA A 58 -6.93 -3.08 -14.19
C ALA A 58 -5.68 -2.19 -14.27
N ALA A 59 -5.74 -1.06 -14.97
CA ALA A 59 -4.64 -0.10 -15.05
C ALA A 59 -4.32 0.57 -13.70
N CYS A 60 -5.25 0.57 -12.74
CA CYS A 60 -5.07 1.17 -11.40
C CYS A 60 -4.48 0.18 -10.36
N ILE A 61 -4.20 -1.06 -10.75
CA ILE A 61 -3.75 -2.12 -9.84
C ILE A 61 -2.23 -2.12 -9.61
N PRO A 62 -1.37 -2.03 -10.64
CA PRO A 62 0.05 -2.36 -10.48
C PRO A 62 0.77 -1.50 -9.44
N GLU A 63 0.66 -0.17 -9.53
CA GLU A 63 1.38 0.73 -8.62
C GLU A 63 0.86 0.62 -7.19
N THR A 64 -0.46 0.62 -7.00
CA THR A 64 -1.07 0.63 -5.67
C THR A 64 -0.88 -0.69 -4.95
N PHE A 65 -1.12 -1.81 -5.62
CA PHE A 65 -1.00 -3.13 -5.00
C PHE A 65 0.45 -3.52 -4.72
N ILE A 66 1.37 -3.25 -5.65
CA ILE A 66 2.79 -3.54 -5.46
C ILE A 66 3.38 -2.66 -4.35
N THR A 67 3.02 -1.36 -4.30
CA THR A 67 3.44 -0.47 -3.22
C THR A 67 2.94 -0.96 -1.86
N VAL A 68 1.67 -1.29 -1.75
CA VAL A 68 1.10 -1.80 -0.48
C VAL A 68 1.74 -3.13 -0.11
N TRP A 69 1.83 -4.07 -1.05
CA TRP A 69 2.37 -5.39 -0.79
C TRP A 69 3.81 -5.34 -0.30
N SER A 70 4.68 -4.66 -1.04
CA SER A 70 6.10 -4.55 -0.70
C SER A 70 6.35 -3.84 0.64
N ASN A 71 5.51 -2.87 1.01
CA ASN A 71 5.69 -2.08 2.21
C ASN A 71 4.94 -2.64 3.43
N LEU A 72 3.67 -2.97 3.29
CA LEU A 72 2.87 -3.41 4.44
C LEU A 72 3.15 -4.86 4.81
N PHE A 73 3.29 -5.75 3.82
CA PHE A 73 3.45 -7.20 4.06
C PHE A 73 4.91 -7.66 4.02
N MET A 74 5.71 -7.27 3.04
CA MET A 74 7.08 -7.74 2.96
C MET A 74 8.01 -6.96 3.92
N ARG A 75 7.90 -5.63 3.99
CA ARG A 75 8.73 -4.78 4.85
C ARG A 75 8.15 -4.62 6.26
N GLY A 76 6.90 -4.22 6.39
CA GLY A 76 6.17 -4.07 7.65
C GLY A 76 5.82 -5.39 8.32
N LYS A 77 5.87 -6.50 7.56
CA LYS A 77 5.58 -7.86 8.04
C LYS A 77 4.26 -7.95 8.80
N LEU A 78 3.23 -7.26 8.29
CA LEU A 78 1.90 -7.28 8.89
C LEU A 78 1.39 -8.72 8.99
N GLN A 79 0.94 -9.09 10.18
CA GLN A 79 0.42 -10.43 10.47
C GLN A 79 -1.09 -10.39 10.73
N LYS A 80 -1.73 -11.55 10.60
CA LYS A 80 -3.13 -11.73 11.00
C LYS A 80 -3.33 -11.33 12.46
N TYR A 81 -4.43 -10.63 12.73
CA TYR A 81 -4.83 -10.09 14.04
C TYR A 81 -4.03 -8.89 14.53
N GLU A 82 -2.92 -8.50 13.90
CA GLU A 82 -2.24 -7.25 14.22
C GLU A 82 -3.12 -6.03 13.90
N LYS A 83 -2.84 -4.95 14.62
CA LYS A 83 -3.47 -3.64 14.42
C LYS A 83 -2.61 -2.82 13.47
N VAL A 84 -3.21 -2.26 12.45
CA VAL A 84 -2.53 -1.41 11.48
C VAL A 84 -3.20 -0.04 11.37
N LEU A 85 -2.39 1.02 11.34
CA LEU A 85 -2.84 2.38 11.03
C LEU A 85 -2.37 2.76 9.62
N ILE A 86 -3.29 3.19 8.79
CA ILE A 86 -3.04 3.59 7.40
C ILE A 86 -3.34 5.09 7.28
N HIS A 87 -2.31 5.90 7.07
CA HIS A 87 -2.51 7.31 6.77
C HIS A 87 -2.99 7.51 5.33
N GLY A 88 -3.77 8.57 5.09
CA GLY A 88 -4.34 8.84 3.77
C GLY A 88 -5.30 7.74 3.29
N GLY A 89 -6.15 7.22 4.18
CA GLY A 89 -7.04 6.08 3.92
C GLY A 89 -7.95 6.20 2.69
N ALA A 90 -8.26 7.42 2.25
CA ALA A 90 -9.08 7.67 1.06
C ALA A 90 -8.25 7.87 -0.24
N SER A 91 -6.94 7.67 -0.20
CA SER A 91 -6.09 7.65 -1.40
C SER A 91 -6.11 6.29 -2.08
N GLY A 92 -5.63 6.19 -3.32
CA GLY A 92 -5.50 4.90 -4.02
C GLY A 92 -4.68 3.88 -3.23
N ILE A 93 -3.54 4.30 -2.65
CA ILE A 93 -2.73 3.46 -1.75
C ILE A 93 -3.52 3.11 -0.49
N GLY A 94 -4.21 4.09 0.12
CA GLY A 94 -4.96 3.89 1.37
C GLY A 94 -6.09 2.90 1.20
N THR A 95 -6.92 3.06 0.16
CA THR A 95 -8.05 2.16 -0.12
C THR A 95 -7.58 0.74 -0.41
N THR A 96 -6.50 0.58 -1.18
CA THR A 96 -5.88 -0.72 -1.46
C THR A 96 -5.33 -1.35 -0.17
N ALA A 97 -4.61 -0.58 0.65
CA ALA A 97 -4.04 -1.06 1.91
C ALA A 97 -5.10 -1.55 2.90
N ILE A 98 -6.21 -0.80 3.02
CA ILE A 98 -7.32 -1.16 3.91
C ILE A 98 -7.95 -2.49 3.50
N GLN A 99 -8.25 -2.65 2.21
CA GLN A 99 -8.89 -3.85 1.69
C GLN A 99 -7.97 -5.07 1.83
N LEU A 100 -6.70 -4.94 1.45
CA LEU A 100 -5.72 -6.03 1.61
C LEU A 100 -5.51 -6.39 3.09
N ALA A 101 -5.28 -5.41 3.97
CA ALA A 101 -5.06 -5.67 5.38
C ALA A 101 -6.27 -6.35 6.05
N LYS A 102 -7.49 -5.89 5.72
CA LYS A 102 -8.73 -6.52 6.17
C LYS A 102 -8.82 -7.97 5.72
N GLN A 103 -8.55 -8.24 4.45
CA GLN A 103 -8.61 -9.58 3.86
C GLN A 103 -7.59 -10.53 4.52
N PHE A 104 -6.41 -10.01 4.90
CA PHE A 104 -5.42 -10.74 5.68
C PHE A 104 -5.75 -10.89 7.17
N GLY A 105 -6.91 -10.39 7.60
CA GLY A 105 -7.40 -10.53 8.97
C GLY A 105 -6.74 -9.58 9.98
N ALA A 106 -6.16 -8.49 9.52
CA ALA A 106 -5.65 -7.42 10.38
C ALA A 106 -6.79 -6.51 10.88
N LYS A 107 -6.57 -5.82 11.98
CA LYS A 107 -7.46 -4.80 12.54
C LYS A 107 -7.05 -3.44 12.01
N VAL A 108 -7.83 -2.90 11.08
CA VAL A 108 -7.45 -1.70 10.31
C VAL A 108 -8.02 -0.44 10.95
N TYR A 109 -7.14 0.54 11.19
CA TYR A 109 -7.45 1.93 11.51
C TYR A 109 -6.91 2.81 10.39
N ALA A 110 -7.51 3.97 10.18
CA ALA A 110 -7.07 4.88 9.13
C ALA A 110 -7.22 6.35 9.51
N THR A 111 -6.59 7.23 8.74
CA THR A 111 -6.84 8.68 8.79
C THR A 111 -7.28 9.19 7.42
N ALA A 112 -8.18 10.18 7.41
CA ALA A 112 -8.63 10.86 6.19
C ALA A 112 -8.90 12.34 6.46
N GLY A 113 -9.10 13.14 5.41
CA GLY A 113 -9.16 14.61 5.50
C GLY A 113 -10.57 15.19 5.66
N SER A 114 -11.60 14.35 5.77
CA SER A 114 -12.97 14.76 6.10
C SER A 114 -13.78 13.60 6.69
N ASP A 115 -14.90 13.91 7.32
CA ASP A 115 -15.76 12.90 7.93
C ASP A 115 -16.45 12.02 6.87
N GLU A 116 -16.81 12.58 5.72
CA GLU A 116 -17.36 11.83 4.58
C GLU A 116 -16.34 10.79 4.06
N LYS A 117 -15.07 11.21 3.91
CA LYS A 117 -13.98 10.29 3.54
C LYS A 117 -13.77 9.22 4.59
N CYS A 118 -13.88 9.55 5.87
CA CYS A 118 -13.80 8.56 6.95
C CYS A 118 -14.91 7.52 6.85
N GLN A 119 -16.14 7.93 6.57
CA GLN A 119 -17.27 7.00 6.37
C GLN A 119 -17.03 6.03 5.21
N VAL A 120 -16.50 6.51 4.09
CA VAL A 120 -16.13 5.65 2.94
C VAL A 120 -15.05 4.66 3.34
N VAL A 121 -14.01 5.11 4.02
CA VAL A 121 -12.89 4.29 4.50
C VAL A 121 -13.36 3.20 5.49
N GLU A 122 -14.28 3.52 6.37
CA GLU A 122 -14.89 2.55 7.30
C GLU A 122 -15.72 1.49 6.54
N LYS A 123 -16.49 1.89 5.51
CA LYS A 123 -17.23 0.94 4.64
C LYS A 123 -16.29 0.00 3.88
N LEU A 124 -15.10 0.45 3.47
CA LEU A 124 -14.09 -0.39 2.81
C LEU A 124 -13.49 -1.43 3.77
N GLY A 125 -13.55 -1.18 5.07
CA GLY A 125 -13.12 -2.18 6.05
C GLY A 125 -12.26 -1.71 7.20
N ALA A 126 -12.01 -0.42 7.32
CA ALA A 126 -11.38 0.11 8.51
C ALA A 126 -12.38 0.03 9.70
N ILE A 127 -11.89 -0.42 10.85
CA ILE A 127 -12.68 -0.46 12.11
C ILE A 127 -13.02 0.96 12.54
N LYS A 128 -12.08 1.90 12.38
CA LYS A 128 -12.25 3.31 12.63
C LYS A 128 -11.35 4.15 11.73
N CYS A 129 -11.89 5.26 11.24
CA CYS A 129 -11.13 6.28 10.54
C CYS A 129 -11.22 7.62 11.30
N PHE A 130 -10.10 8.33 11.37
CA PHE A 130 -10.00 9.60 12.08
C PHE A 130 -9.81 10.74 11.08
N ASN A 131 -10.67 11.75 11.17
CA ASN A 131 -10.48 13.00 10.46
C ASN A 131 -9.30 13.76 11.12
N TYR A 132 -8.14 13.74 10.46
CA TYR A 132 -6.91 14.33 11.01
C TYR A 132 -6.94 15.86 11.17
N LYS A 133 -7.96 16.53 10.60
CA LYS A 133 -8.16 17.97 10.76
C LYS A 133 -8.82 18.33 12.09
N THR A 134 -9.59 17.39 12.66
CA THR A 134 -10.40 17.61 13.87
C THR A 134 -10.04 16.68 15.02
N LYS A 135 -9.24 15.63 14.76
CA LYS A 135 -8.87 14.60 15.73
C LYS A 135 -7.36 14.43 15.83
N GLU A 136 -6.88 14.19 17.02
CA GLU A 136 -5.50 13.75 17.29
C GLU A 136 -5.45 12.23 17.22
N PHE A 137 -5.16 11.68 16.04
CA PHE A 137 -5.26 10.25 15.77
C PHE A 137 -4.45 9.40 16.77
N GLU A 138 -3.32 9.88 17.24
CA GLU A 138 -2.46 9.17 18.22
C GLU A 138 -3.12 9.04 19.59
N ARG A 139 -3.93 10.01 19.99
CA ARG A 139 -4.72 9.93 21.24
C ARG A 139 -5.89 8.98 21.08
N GLU A 140 -6.62 9.09 19.97
CA GLU A 140 -7.75 8.23 19.64
C GLU A 140 -7.31 6.74 19.56
N ILE A 141 -6.20 6.45 18.87
CA ILE A 141 -5.61 5.11 18.80
C ILE A 141 -5.24 4.59 20.20
N ASN A 142 -4.56 5.39 21.01
CA ASN A 142 -4.18 4.98 22.36
C ASN A 142 -5.41 4.70 23.24
N GLN A 143 -6.47 5.47 23.09
CA GLN A 143 -7.72 5.24 23.81
C GLN A 143 -8.39 3.93 23.37
N LEU A 144 -8.56 3.72 22.05
CA LEU A 144 -9.22 2.52 21.50
C LEU A 144 -8.43 1.24 21.71
N THR A 145 -7.13 1.33 21.87
CA THR A 145 -6.25 0.17 22.07
C THR A 145 -5.82 -0.03 23.53
N ASN A 146 -6.43 0.66 24.48
CA ASN A 146 -6.03 0.63 25.90
C ASN A 146 -4.52 0.89 26.07
N LYS A 147 -4.00 1.90 25.36
CA LYS A 147 -2.58 2.30 25.33
C LYS A 147 -1.61 1.26 24.76
N GLN A 148 -2.09 0.17 24.18
CA GLN A 148 -1.23 -0.81 23.51
C GLN A 148 -0.67 -0.28 22.19
N GLY A 149 -1.40 0.61 21.52
CA GLY A 149 -1.04 1.14 20.20
C GLY A 149 -1.34 0.17 19.07
N VAL A 150 -0.81 0.50 17.88
CA VAL A 150 -0.90 -0.31 16.65
C VAL A 150 0.44 -0.95 16.33
N ASP A 151 0.41 -2.10 15.67
CA ASP A 151 1.60 -2.91 15.42
C ASP A 151 2.37 -2.46 14.17
N VAL A 152 1.63 -1.95 13.17
CA VAL A 152 2.20 -1.42 11.94
C VAL A 152 1.56 -0.08 11.60
N ILE A 153 2.35 0.86 11.10
CA ILE A 153 1.86 2.12 10.52
C ILE A 153 2.38 2.22 9.09
N LEU A 154 1.47 2.41 8.13
CA LEU A 154 1.80 2.77 6.75
C LEU A 154 1.65 4.29 6.61
N ASP A 155 2.77 4.98 6.36
CA ASP A 155 2.82 6.44 6.39
C ASP A 155 3.28 7.01 5.05
N MET A 156 2.42 7.85 4.47
CA MET A 156 2.72 8.65 3.27
C MET A 156 2.86 10.14 3.58
N VAL A 157 2.68 10.51 4.84
CA VAL A 157 2.70 11.91 5.29
C VAL A 157 4.09 12.31 5.78
N ALA A 158 4.68 11.52 6.67
CA ALA A 158 5.95 11.80 7.33
C ALA A 158 5.97 13.19 8.04
N GLY A 159 7.11 13.89 8.05
CA GLY A 159 7.22 15.19 8.70
C GLY A 159 6.65 15.14 10.13
N PRO A 160 5.76 16.06 10.51
CA PRO A 160 5.24 16.15 11.88
C PRO A 160 4.39 14.94 12.32
N TYR A 161 4.15 13.97 11.43
CA TYR A 161 3.47 12.73 11.80
C TYR A 161 4.40 11.72 12.47
N ILE A 162 5.71 11.81 12.26
CA ILE A 162 6.66 10.81 12.79
C ILE A 162 6.59 10.74 14.31
N SER A 163 6.75 11.87 15.01
CA SER A 163 6.67 11.93 16.47
C SER A 163 5.31 11.47 17.01
N ARG A 164 4.22 11.78 16.31
CA ARG A 164 2.86 11.36 16.64
C ARG A 164 2.67 9.85 16.45
N ASN A 165 3.17 9.32 15.33
CA ASN A 165 3.17 7.89 15.02
C ASN A 165 3.87 7.07 16.12
N LEU A 166 5.05 7.49 16.55
CA LEU A 166 5.81 6.80 17.58
C LEU A 166 5.09 6.76 18.95
N LYS A 167 4.23 7.75 19.24
CA LYS A 167 3.41 7.76 20.47
C LYS A 167 2.35 6.65 20.46
N CYS A 168 1.76 6.35 19.31
CA CYS A 168 0.70 5.33 19.18
C CYS A 168 1.19 4.01 18.54
N LEU A 169 2.46 3.90 18.20
CA LEU A 169 3.07 2.65 17.77
C LEU A 169 3.34 1.74 18.99
N SER A 170 3.02 0.46 18.87
CA SER A 170 3.14 -0.54 19.94
C SER A 170 4.60 -0.90 20.26
N ILE A 171 4.79 -1.75 21.25
CA ILE A 171 6.07 -2.42 21.52
C ILE A 171 6.40 -3.34 20.33
N ASN A 172 7.66 -3.30 19.86
CA ASN A 172 8.12 -3.93 18.63
C ASN A 172 7.36 -3.48 17.36
N GLY A 173 6.66 -2.35 17.41
CA GLY A 173 5.91 -1.80 16.29
C GLY A 173 6.80 -1.33 15.14
N ARG A 174 6.24 -1.29 13.94
CA ARG A 174 6.95 -0.95 12.70
C ARG A 174 6.26 0.23 12.02
N LEU A 175 7.00 1.32 11.82
CA LEU A 175 6.59 2.49 11.03
C LEU A 175 7.22 2.38 9.65
N VAL A 176 6.39 2.29 8.61
CA VAL A 176 6.82 2.16 7.21
C VAL A 176 6.46 3.41 6.44
N ILE A 177 7.47 4.19 6.08
CA ILE A 177 7.33 5.46 5.35
C ILE A 177 7.42 5.19 3.85
N ILE A 178 6.43 5.65 3.09
CA ILE A 178 6.34 5.45 1.63
C ILE A 178 6.31 6.77 0.84
N ALA A 179 6.09 7.90 1.52
CA ALA A 179 6.16 9.24 0.96
C ALA A 179 6.38 10.26 2.09
N VAL A 180 6.62 11.51 1.71
CA VAL A 180 6.96 12.61 2.63
C VAL A 180 6.09 13.85 2.35
N GLN A 181 4.79 13.65 2.13
CA GLN A 181 3.85 14.71 1.73
C GLN A 181 3.72 15.84 2.78
N GLY A 182 3.90 15.53 4.06
CA GLY A 182 3.86 16.49 5.18
C GLY A 182 5.23 17.10 5.51
N GLY A 183 6.28 16.66 4.84
CA GLY A 183 7.65 17.14 5.05
C GLY A 183 8.66 16.02 5.30
N ILE A 184 9.95 16.41 5.30
CA ILE A 184 11.08 15.48 5.37
C ILE A 184 11.77 15.45 6.73
N LYS A 185 11.32 16.27 7.68
CA LYS A 185 11.95 16.42 9.00
C LYS A 185 10.92 16.45 10.12
N ASP A 186 11.27 15.88 11.27
CA ASP A 186 10.54 15.98 12.52
C ASP A 186 11.51 15.87 13.69
N GLU A 187 11.08 16.32 14.87
CA GLU A 187 11.81 16.14 16.13
C GLU A 187 11.30 14.87 16.83
N VAL A 188 12.20 13.94 17.09
CA VAL A 188 11.89 12.61 17.60
C VAL A 188 12.50 12.36 18.97
N ASN A 189 11.69 11.89 19.91
CA ASN A 189 12.18 11.37 21.19
C ASN A 189 12.67 9.92 21.03
N PHE A 190 13.98 9.75 20.95
CA PHE A 190 14.62 8.44 20.79
C PHE A 190 14.38 7.47 21.95
N ALA A 191 14.08 7.97 23.16
CA ALA A 191 13.75 7.10 24.30
C ALA A 191 12.52 6.23 24.01
N ASN A 192 11.52 6.76 23.29
CA ASN A 192 10.35 5.99 22.89
C ASN A 192 10.73 4.81 21.99
N ILE A 193 11.62 5.04 21.01
CA ILE A 193 12.10 4.00 20.10
C ILE A 193 12.84 2.90 20.88
N MET A 194 13.73 3.31 21.80
CA MET A 194 14.52 2.38 22.61
C MET A 194 13.64 1.54 23.54
N ILE A 195 12.78 2.20 24.33
CA ILE A 195 11.93 1.54 25.34
C ILE A 195 10.93 0.59 24.69
N LYS A 196 10.32 1.02 23.58
CA LYS A 196 9.32 0.20 22.85
C LYS A 196 9.95 -0.69 21.77
N ARG A 197 11.26 -0.65 21.55
CA ARG A 197 11.97 -1.40 20.49
C ARG A 197 11.32 -1.21 19.11
N GLN A 198 10.94 0.03 18.80
CA GLN A 198 10.25 0.39 17.57
C GLN A 198 11.21 0.38 16.38
N THR A 199 10.70 0.03 15.20
CA THR A 199 11.44 0.09 13.93
C THR A 199 10.86 1.18 13.06
N ILE A 200 11.72 2.03 12.50
CA ILE A 200 11.38 2.98 11.46
C ILE A 200 12.08 2.54 10.18
N THR A 201 11.33 2.39 9.12
CA THR A 201 11.86 2.00 7.80
C THR A 201 11.09 2.72 6.70
N GLY A 202 11.57 2.66 5.47
CA GLY A 202 10.89 3.25 4.34
C GLY A 202 11.38 2.68 3.02
N SER A 203 10.66 2.98 1.96
CA SER A 203 11.08 2.63 0.59
C SER A 203 10.45 3.54 -0.45
N THR A 204 11.04 3.49 -1.63
CA THR A 204 10.48 4.02 -2.87
C THR A 204 10.39 2.88 -3.87
N LEU A 205 9.31 2.78 -4.64
CA LEU A 205 9.13 1.68 -5.61
C LEU A 205 9.86 1.96 -6.93
N ARG A 206 9.72 3.19 -7.45
CA ARG A 206 10.18 3.55 -8.79
C ARG A 206 11.68 3.26 -9.06
N PRO A 207 12.64 3.61 -8.17
CA PRO A 207 14.07 3.38 -8.39
C PRO A 207 14.52 1.95 -8.09
N GLN A 208 13.64 1.05 -7.64
CA GLN A 208 14.01 -0.34 -7.38
C GLN A 208 14.49 -1.04 -8.67
N PRO A 209 15.49 -1.93 -8.59
CA PRO A 209 15.91 -2.76 -9.70
C PRO A 209 14.76 -3.61 -10.27
N SER A 210 14.81 -3.91 -11.57
CA SER A 210 13.80 -4.73 -12.24
C SER A 210 13.61 -6.09 -11.54
N THR A 211 14.69 -6.75 -11.15
CA THR A 211 14.65 -8.03 -10.42
C THR A 211 13.86 -7.93 -9.11
N LYS A 212 14.00 -6.81 -8.38
CA LYS A 212 13.28 -6.60 -7.13
C LYS A 212 11.79 -6.33 -7.35
N LYS A 213 11.45 -5.61 -8.41
CA LYS A 213 10.05 -5.41 -8.81
C LYS A 213 9.40 -6.73 -9.22
N THR A 214 10.12 -7.56 -9.97
CA THR A 214 9.68 -8.92 -10.32
C THR A 214 9.42 -9.77 -9.07
N GLU A 215 10.30 -9.70 -8.06
CA GLU A 215 10.08 -10.37 -6.77
C GLU A 215 8.78 -9.91 -6.10
N TYR A 216 8.50 -8.60 -6.09
CA TYR A 216 7.27 -8.05 -5.51
C TYR A 216 6.03 -8.53 -6.26
N VAL A 217 6.06 -8.50 -7.60
CA VAL A 217 4.95 -8.99 -8.44
C VAL A 217 4.69 -10.48 -8.20
N ASN A 218 5.74 -11.31 -8.22
CA ASN A 218 5.60 -12.75 -8.00
C ASN A 218 5.07 -13.06 -6.60
N SER A 219 5.55 -12.36 -5.57
CA SER A 219 5.09 -12.52 -4.19
C SER A 219 3.62 -12.12 -4.04
N LEU A 220 3.22 -10.97 -4.59
CA LEU A 220 1.83 -10.52 -4.60
C LEU A 220 0.95 -11.54 -5.33
N PHE A 221 1.38 -12.01 -6.50
CA PHE A 221 0.63 -12.94 -7.32
C PHE A 221 0.39 -14.28 -6.61
N THR A 222 1.43 -14.86 -6.04
CA THR A 222 1.35 -16.15 -5.32
C THR A 222 0.31 -16.11 -4.22
N VAL A 223 0.20 -15.01 -3.49
CA VAL A 223 -0.73 -14.90 -2.35
C VAL A 223 -2.12 -14.46 -2.78
N SER A 224 -2.24 -13.47 -3.67
CA SER A 224 -3.54 -12.93 -4.08
C SER A 224 -4.35 -13.89 -4.93
N TYR A 225 -3.71 -14.72 -5.74
CA TYR A 225 -4.42 -15.69 -6.59
C TYR A 225 -4.67 -17.05 -5.92
N THR A 226 -3.96 -17.36 -4.83
CA THR A 226 -4.19 -18.60 -4.08
C THR A 226 -5.15 -18.43 -2.90
N HIS A 227 -5.26 -17.21 -2.35
CA HIS A 227 -6.00 -16.95 -1.11
C HIS A 227 -6.95 -15.75 -1.14
N LEU A 228 -6.89 -14.91 -2.19
CA LEU A 228 -7.67 -13.69 -2.28
C LEU A 228 -8.36 -13.61 -3.64
N THR A 229 -9.68 -13.55 -3.65
CA THR A 229 -10.37 -12.80 -4.71
C THR A 229 -10.00 -11.33 -4.50
N LEU A 230 -9.36 -10.70 -5.50
CA LEU A 230 -9.12 -9.25 -5.47
C LEU A 230 -10.45 -8.55 -5.16
N PRO A 231 -10.45 -7.53 -4.28
CA PRO A 231 -11.69 -6.85 -3.94
C PRO A 231 -12.34 -6.32 -5.20
N THR A 232 -13.56 -6.75 -5.45
CA THR A 232 -14.35 -6.45 -6.66
C THR A 232 -14.83 -4.99 -6.74
N THR A 233 -14.48 -4.15 -5.76
CA THR A 233 -14.92 -2.77 -5.69
C THR A 233 -13.72 -1.85 -5.44
N LEU A 234 -13.05 -1.45 -6.52
CA LEU A 234 -12.25 -0.23 -6.53
C LEU A 234 -13.24 0.94 -6.65
N LEU A 235 -13.60 1.56 -5.54
CA LEU A 235 -14.23 2.89 -5.57
C LEU A 235 -13.11 3.90 -5.82
N VAL A 236 -13.07 4.44 -7.03
CA VAL A 236 -12.25 5.59 -7.41
C VAL A 236 -12.89 6.86 -6.85
#